data_1e04ae9bc1eb4d22cb0538e6ca0b19c9
#
_entry.id   1e04ae9bc1eb4d22cb0538e6ca0b19c9
#
_cell.length_a   1.000
_cell.length_b   1.000
_cell.length_c   1.000
_cell.angle_alpha   90.00
_cell.angle_beta   90.00
_cell.angle_gamma   90.00
#
_symmetry.space_group_name_H-M   'P 1'
#
loop_
_entity.id
_entity.type
_entity.pdbx_description
1 polymer ?
#
loop_
_entity_poly.entity_id
_entity_poly.type
_entity_poly.pdbx_seq_one_letter_code
_entity_poly.pdbx_strand_id
1 'polypeptide(L)'
;DSYTFEIKASAPNLTFADGCVLDEENFACTPSTIDVTGPQQQLNQVAYCVAETKQKEQLSASKILTTDTLLFYNEAGTQVDSTDFTYDVAAFSLEVPVLYQKTMDITYQITNAPANFDLEALKKRLNLSEQQITLAAPNTSMEEMSEFNIGSAALRDLDLNYSNDF
;
A
#
# COMPACT_ATOMS: atom_id res chain seq x y z
N ASP A 1 -19.16 33.54 -1.99
CA ASP A 1 -18.91 32.76 -0.78
C ASP A 1 -17.58 32.03 -0.87
N SER A 2 -17.04 31.65 0.26
CA SER A 2 -15.78 30.89 0.36
C SER A 2 -16.01 29.63 1.18
N TYR A 3 -15.50 28.51 0.70
CA TYR A 3 -15.58 27.19 1.34
C TYR A 3 -14.20 26.53 1.35
N THR A 4 -13.91 25.80 2.44
CA THR A 4 -12.70 24.99 2.55
C THR A 4 -13.00 23.55 2.12
N PHE A 5 -12.24 23.01 1.19
CA PHE A 5 -12.37 21.65 0.70
C PHE A 5 -11.11 20.82 0.97
N GLU A 6 -11.29 19.54 1.22
CA GLU A 6 -10.20 18.57 1.30
C GLU A 6 -9.71 18.21 -0.08
N ILE A 7 -8.39 18.10 -0.24
CA ILE A 7 -7.74 17.74 -1.50
C ILE A 7 -7.24 16.30 -1.42
N LYS A 8 -7.67 15.49 -2.38
CA LYS A 8 -7.14 14.14 -2.62
C LYS A 8 -6.09 14.16 -3.72
N ALA A 9 -5.09 13.30 -3.62
CA ALA A 9 -4.08 13.12 -4.66
C ALA A 9 -4.52 12.08 -5.70
N SER A 10 -4.22 12.32 -6.97
CA SER A 10 -4.45 11.37 -8.06
C SER A 10 -3.33 11.41 -9.09
N ALA A 11 -2.86 10.23 -9.49
CA ALA A 11 -1.81 10.07 -10.50
C ALA A 11 -2.07 8.80 -11.34
N PRO A 12 -3.09 8.81 -12.21
CA PRO A 12 -3.61 7.60 -12.87
C PRO A 12 -2.64 7.00 -13.90
N ASN A 13 -1.64 7.77 -14.37
CA ASN A 13 -0.70 7.34 -15.40
C ASN A 13 0.66 6.87 -14.85
N LEU A 14 0.84 6.87 -13.53
CA LEU A 14 2.04 6.32 -12.92
C LEU A 14 2.03 4.80 -12.99
N THR A 15 3.21 4.24 -13.21
CA THR A 15 3.48 2.81 -13.13
C THR A 15 4.58 2.56 -12.11
N PHE A 16 4.71 1.32 -11.64
CA PHE A 16 5.70 0.95 -10.64
C PHE A 16 6.58 -0.16 -11.20
N ALA A 17 7.87 -0.12 -10.83
CA ALA A 17 8.82 -1.16 -11.20
C ALA A 17 8.43 -2.49 -10.54
N ASP A 18 8.97 -3.60 -11.05
CA ASP A 18 8.74 -4.93 -10.48
C ASP A 18 9.12 -4.95 -9.00
N GLY A 19 8.22 -5.49 -8.17
CA GLY A 19 8.40 -5.51 -6.72
C GLY A 19 8.12 -4.18 -6.02
N CYS A 20 7.62 -3.17 -6.73
CA CYS A 20 7.22 -1.88 -6.16
C CYS A 20 5.71 -1.68 -6.27
N VAL A 21 5.11 -1.10 -5.23
CA VAL A 21 3.68 -0.75 -5.19
C VAL A 21 3.48 0.61 -4.55
N LEU A 22 2.39 1.27 -4.91
CA LEU A 22 1.97 2.51 -4.27
C LEU A 22 1.46 2.24 -2.85
N ASP A 23 1.92 3.03 -1.89
CA ASP A 23 1.31 3.12 -0.58
C ASP A 23 0.12 4.08 -0.62
N GLU A 24 -1.06 3.55 -0.91
CA GLU A 24 -2.28 4.35 -1.09
C GLU A 24 -2.70 5.10 0.19
N GLU A 25 -2.37 4.56 1.36
CA GLU A 25 -2.73 5.17 2.65
C GLU A 25 -1.95 6.46 2.93
N ASN A 26 -0.71 6.53 2.42
CA ASN A 26 0.18 7.67 2.60
C ASN A 26 0.32 8.52 1.33
N PHE A 27 -0.41 8.21 0.27
CA PHE A 27 -0.46 9.02 -0.94
C PHE A 27 -1.25 10.30 -0.67
N ALA A 28 -0.57 11.42 -0.56
CA ALA A 28 -1.12 12.68 -0.09
C ALA A 28 -0.77 13.87 -0.98
N CYS A 29 -1.58 14.92 -0.87
CA CYS A 29 -1.37 16.21 -1.50
C CYS A 29 -1.00 17.26 -0.45
N THR A 30 -0.09 18.15 -0.80
CA THR A 30 0.22 19.33 0.00
C THR A 30 -0.03 20.61 -0.83
N PRO A 31 -0.87 21.54 -0.37
CA PRO A 31 -1.67 21.49 0.85
C PRO A 31 -2.77 20.42 0.81
N SER A 32 -3.21 19.95 1.98
CA SER A 32 -4.29 18.94 2.12
C SER A 32 -5.69 19.54 2.06
N THR A 33 -5.81 20.86 2.20
CA THR A 33 -7.07 21.62 2.11
C THR A 33 -6.84 22.88 1.30
N ILE A 34 -7.94 23.41 0.74
CA ILE A 34 -7.93 24.64 -0.04
C ILE A 34 -9.21 25.45 0.20
N ASP A 35 -9.03 26.77 0.28
CA ASP A 35 -10.14 27.70 0.33
C ASP A 35 -10.50 28.14 -1.08
N VAL A 36 -11.75 27.89 -1.47
CA VAL A 36 -12.26 28.18 -2.81
C VAL A 36 -13.38 29.19 -2.70
N THR A 37 -13.28 30.25 -3.50
CA THR A 37 -14.31 31.30 -3.61
C THR A 37 -15.04 31.16 -4.95
N GLY A 38 -16.37 31.25 -4.91
CA GLY A 38 -17.20 31.15 -6.11
C GLY A 38 -18.68 31.28 -5.83
N PRO A 39 -19.54 31.02 -6.84
CA PRO A 39 -20.99 31.04 -6.68
C PRO A 39 -21.45 29.97 -5.68
N GLN A 40 -22.25 30.37 -4.70
CA GLN A 40 -22.71 29.49 -3.64
C GLN A 40 -23.40 28.22 -4.14
N GLN A 41 -24.19 28.33 -5.20
CA GLN A 41 -24.93 27.18 -5.75
C GLN A 41 -23.98 26.11 -6.33
N GLN A 42 -22.87 26.54 -6.92
CA GLN A 42 -21.86 25.62 -7.45
C GLN A 42 -21.01 25.04 -6.32
N LEU A 43 -20.57 25.88 -5.36
CA LEU A 43 -19.77 25.44 -4.20
C LEU A 43 -20.54 24.40 -3.36
N ASN A 44 -21.84 24.54 -3.19
CA ASN A 44 -22.66 23.58 -2.46
C ASN A 44 -22.76 22.18 -3.12
N GLN A 45 -22.40 22.08 -4.39
CA GLN A 45 -22.37 20.79 -5.10
C GLN A 45 -21.04 20.06 -4.93
N VAL A 46 -19.98 20.76 -4.52
CA VAL A 46 -18.65 20.19 -4.34
C VAL A 46 -18.57 19.44 -3.01
N ALA A 47 -18.19 18.18 -3.07
CA ALA A 47 -17.91 17.35 -1.90
C ALA A 47 -16.42 17.29 -1.57
N TYR A 48 -15.56 17.22 -2.59
CA TYR A 48 -14.11 17.16 -2.44
C TYR A 48 -13.39 17.63 -3.72
N CYS A 49 -12.09 17.91 -3.58
CA CYS A 49 -11.21 18.27 -4.67
C CYS A 49 -10.16 17.17 -4.91
N VAL A 50 -9.66 17.09 -6.14
CA VAL A 50 -8.60 16.18 -6.52
C VAL A 50 -7.50 16.95 -7.24
N ALA A 51 -6.28 16.91 -6.69
CA ALA A 51 -5.08 17.35 -7.38
C ALA A 51 -4.57 16.19 -8.24
N GLU A 52 -4.66 16.32 -9.55
CA GLU A 52 -4.35 15.28 -10.50
C GLU A 52 -3.11 15.60 -11.31
N THR A 53 -2.17 14.67 -11.41
CA THR A 53 -1.10 14.71 -12.39
C THR A 53 -1.32 13.67 -13.49
N LYS A 54 -1.12 14.08 -14.75
CA LYS A 54 -1.17 13.20 -15.92
C LYS A 54 0.20 12.68 -16.34
N GLN A 55 1.21 12.95 -15.53
CA GLN A 55 2.58 12.53 -15.80
C GLN A 55 2.66 11.00 -15.92
N LYS A 56 3.35 10.54 -16.97
CA LYS A 56 3.64 9.12 -17.20
C LYS A 56 5.07 8.84 -16.76
N GLU A 57 5.23 8.10 -15.71
CA GLU A 57 6.54 7.73 -15.18
C GLU A 57 6.45 6.36 -14.52
N GLN A 58 7.54 5.60 -14.60
CA GLN A 58 7.71 4.36 -13.83
C GLN A 58 8.55 4.66 -12.58
N LEU A 59 7.98 4.42 -11.41
CA LEU A 59 8.63 4.69 -10.14
C LEU A 59 9.21 3.40 -9.54
N SER A 60 10.44 3.51 -9.06
CA SER A 60 11.14 2.47 -8.27
C SER A 60 11.44 2.94 -6.85
N ALA A 61 11.11 4.17 -6.52
CA ALA A 61 11.29 4.77 -5.20
C ALA A 61 10.24 5.87 -4.98
N SER A 62 10.01 6.23 -3.73
CA SER A 62 9.12 7.34 -3.39
C SER A 62 9.57 8.64 -4.04
N LYS A 63 8.62 9.42 -4.53
CA LYS A 63 8.87 10.66 -5.26
C LYS A 63 7.80 11.71 -4.94
N ILE A 64 8.19 12.98 -5.04
CA ILE A 64 7.26 14.11 -4.98
C ILE A 64 7.05 14.61 -6.41
N LEU A 65 5.79 14.67 -6.83
CA LEU A 65 5.35 15.22 -8.10
C LEU A 65 4.63 16.54 -7.88
N THR A 66 4.63 17.40 -8.88
CA THR A 66 3.94 18.70 -8.83
C THR A 66 2.87 18.75 -9.90
N THR A 67 1.71 19.31 -9.58
CA THR A 67 0.63 19.58 -10.54
C THR A 67 -0.01 20.93 -10.27
N ASP A 68 -0.54 21.55 -11.30
CA ASP A 68 -1.38 22.75 -11.25
C ASP A 68 -2.87 22.43 -11.49
N THR A 69 -3.19 21.17 -11.72
CA THR A 69 -4.55 20.73 -12.06
C THR A 69 -5.31 20.35 -10.80
N LEU A 70 -6.37 21.08 -10.50
CA LEU A 70 -7.33 20.79 -9.43
C LEU A 70 -8.71 20.55 -10.04
N LEU A 71 -9.29 19.40 -9.72
CA LEU A 71 -10.61 18.99 -10.16
C LEU A 71 -11.58 18.96 -8.98
N PHE A 72 -12.82 19.28 -9.22
CA PHE A 72 -13.87 19.35 -8.20
C PHE A 72 -14.94 18.29 -8.48
N TYR A 73 -15.35 17.57 -7.45
CA TYR A 73 -16.30 16.47 -7.55
C TYR A 73 -17.42 16.60 -6.53
N ASN A 74 -18.61 16.15 -6.91
CA ASN A 74 -19.75 16.03 -6.00
C ASN A 74 -19.72 14.68 -5.24
N GLU A 75 -20.67 14.46 -4.35
CA GLU A 75 -20.80 13.22 -3.58
C GLU A 75 -21.01 11.97 -4.47
N ALA A 76 -21.58 12.16 -5.66
CA ALA A 76 -21.76 11.07 -6.63
C ALA A 76 -20.50 10.76 -7.46
N GLY A 77 -19.38 11.49 -7.24
CA GLY A 77 -18.15 11.34 -8.00
C GLY A 77 -18.23 11.95 -9.41
N THR A 78 -19.17 12.83 -9.67
CA THR A 78 -19.29 13.57 -10.93
C THR A 78 -18.52 14.88 -10.83
N GLN A 79 -17.76 15.21 -11.87
CA GLN A 79 -17.00 16.46 -11.92
C GLN A 79 -17.93 17.67 -11.96
N VAL A 80 -17.65 18.66 -11.12
CA VAL A 80 -18.37 19.94 -11.06
C VAL A 80 -17.59 20.96 -11.91
N ASP A 81 -18.31 21.79 -12.65
CA ASP A 81 -17.70 22.90 -13.39
C ASP A 81 -17.11 23.93 -12.43
N SER A 82 -15.83 24.19 -12.57
CA SER A 82 -15.05 25.08 -11.73
C SER A 82 -14.61 26.38 -12.42
N THR A 83 -15.23 26.74 -13.54
CA THR A 83 -14.85 27.90 -14.35
C THR A 83 -14.92 29.22 -13.55
N ASP A 84 -15.87 29.32 -12.64
CA ASP A 84 -16.09 30.48 -11.79
C ASP A 84 -15.43 30.41 -10.41
N PHE A 85 -14.62 29.37 -10.17
CA PHE A 85 -13.93 29.19 -8.90
C PHE A 85 -12.56 29.89 -8.92
N THR A 86 -12.23 30.49 -7.78
CA THR A 86 -10.93 31.13 -7.54
C THR A 86 -10.32 30.63 -6.25
N TYR A 87 -9.02 30.40 -6.25
CA TYR A 87 -8.24 29.94 -5.10
C TYR A 87 -6.78 30.41 -5.20
N ASP A 88 -6.10 30.53 -4.07
CA ASP A 88 -4.77 31.16 -3.98
C ASP A 88 -3.59 30.20 -4.18
N VAL A 89 -3.82 28.92 -4.46
CA VAL A 89 -2.76 27.94 -4.63
C VAL A 89 -2.47 27.72 -6.10
N ALA A 90 -1.24 28.01 -6.53
CA ALA A 90 -0.82 27.91 -7.93
C ALA A 90 -0.33 26.49 -8.31
N ALA A 91 0.13 25.72 -7.36
CA ALA A 91 0.64 24.36 -7.59
C ALA A 91 0.47 23.49 -6.34
N PHE A 92 0.31 22.19 -6.58
CA PHE A 92 0.12 21.16 -5.54
C PHE A 92 1.26 20.16 -5.61
N SER A 93 1.77 19.76 -4.45
CA SER A 93 2.79 18.70 -4.33
C SER A 93 2.11 17.39 -3.97
N LEU A 94 2.34 16.36 -4.79
CA LEU A 94 1.84 15.01 -4.58
C LEU A 94 2.98 14.14 -4.05
N GLU A 95 2.89 13.70 -2.80
CA GLU A 95 3.81 12.71 -2.25
C GLU A 95 3.37 11.33 -2.68
N VAL A 96 4.18 10.69 -3.53
CA VAL A 96 3.94 9.33 -4.04
C VAL A 96 4.86 8.36 -3.29
N PRO A 97 4.40 7.74 -2.21
CA PRO A 97 5.21 6.79 -1.45
C PRO A 97 5.19 5.43 -2.15
N VAL A 98 6.38 4.85 -2.31
CA VAL A 98 6.58 3.54 -2.94
C VAL A 98 7.02 2.54 -1.89
N LEU A 99 6.31 1.42 -1.80
CA LEU A 99 6.68 0.27 -0.98
C LEU A 99 7.35 -0.79 -1.83
N TYR A 100 8.36 -1.44 -1.27
CA TYR A 100 8.96 -2.65 -1.82
C TYR A 100 8.17 -3.86 -1.32
N GLN A 101 7.77 -4.72 -2.23
CA GLN A 101 6.97 -5.89 -1.95
C GLN A 101 7.72 -7.15 -2.37
N LYS A 102 7.80 -8.14 -1.47
CA LYS A 102 8.44 -9.41 -1.74
C LYS A 102 7.63 -10.55 -1.13
N THR A 103 7.42 -11.58 -1.92
CA THR A 103 6.85 -12.83 -1.45
C THR A 103 7.98 -13.78 -1.06
N MET A 104 7.91 -14.30 0.16
CA MET A 104 8.91 -15.19 0.73
C MET A 104 8.26 -16.46 1.25
N ASP A 105 9.01 -17.56 1.19
CA ASP A 105 8.58 -18.80 1.81
C ASP A 105 8.64 -18.70 3.35
N ILE A 106 7.62 -19.24 4.00
CA ILE A 106 7.60 -19.34 5.46
C ILE A 106 8.41 -20.58 5.86
N THR A 107 9.41 -20.36 6.71
CA THR A 107 10.23 -21.44 7.27
C THR A 107 10.00 -21.62 8.76
N TYR A 108 10.27 -22.81 9.26
CA TYR A 108 10.28 -23.15 10.67
C TYR A 108 11.38 -24.16 10.97
N GLN A 109 11.85 -24.17 12.20
CA GLN A 109 12.86 -25.12 12.68
C GLN A 109 12.26 -26.06 13.71
N ILE A 110 12.59 -27.35 13.58
CA ILE A 110 12.28 -28.38 14.58
C ILE A 110 13.56 -28.64 15.36
N THR A 111 13.50 -28.46 16.68
CA THR A 111 14.64 -28.66 17.60
C THR A 111 14.44 -29.90 18.46
N ASN A 112 15.54 -30.42 19.03
CA ASN A 112 15.53 -31.59 19.93
C ASN A 112 15.01 -32.90 19.30
N ALA A 113 15.15 -33.03 17.96
CA ALA A 113 14.86 -34.32 17.32
C ALA A 113 15.99 -35.32 17.56
N PRO A 114 15.67 -36.60 17.86
CA PRO A 114 16.69 -37.64 17.92
C PRO A 114 17.44 -37.82 16.59
N ALA A 115 18.69 -38.26 16.62
CA ALA A 115 19.53 -38.37 15.45
C ALA A 115 18.98 -39.31 14.35
N ASN A 116 18.15 -40.25 14.71
CA ASN A 116 17.50 -41.22 13.80
C ASN A 116 16.04 -40.86 13.46
N PHE A 117 15.58 -39.65 13.80
CA PHE A 117 14.22 -39.23 13.53
C PHE A 117 14.08 -38.72 12.11
N ASP A 118 13.05 -39.18 11.39
CA ASP A 118 12.79 -38.73 10.02
C ASP A 118 12.10 -37.36 10.02
N LEU A 119 12.92 -36.32 10.04
CA LEU A 119 12.47 -34.92 9.99
C LEU A 119 11.75 -34.57 8.69
N GLU A 120 12.12 -35.21 7.58
CA GLU A 120 11.51 -34.94 6.28
C GLU A 120 10.07 -35.48 6.23
N ALA A 121 9.84 -36.66 6.80
CA ALA A 121 8.49 -37.21 6.93
C ALA A 121 7.60 -36.35 7.84
N LEU A 122 8.17 -35.80 8.92
CA LEU A 122 7.45 -34.89 9.82
C LEU A 122 7.11 -33.58 9.12
N LYS A 123 8.05 -32.95 8.44
CA LYS A 123 7.82 -31.70 7.68
C LYS A 123 6.72 -31.84 6.63
N LYS A 124 6.62 -32.99 5.97
CA LYS A 124 5.54 -33.29 5.01
C LYS A 124 4.17 -33.40 5.67
N ARG A 125 4.10 -33.80 6.94
CA ARG A 125 2.85 -33.91 7.71
C ARG A 125 2.44 -32.60 8.35
N LEU A 126 3.40 -31.70 8.65
CA LEU A 126 3.11 -30.38 9.16
C LEU A 126 2.55 -29.51 8.01
N ASN A 127 1.26 -29.29 8.09
CA ASN A 127 0.55 -28.45 7.12
C ASN A 127 0.45 -27.04 7.69
N LEU A 128 1.25 -26.12 7.16
CA LEU A 128 1.09 -24.70 7.45
C LEU A 128 -0.15 -24.20 6.70
N SER A 129 -0.96 -23.39 7.34
CA SER A 129 -2.13 -22.74 6.71
C SER A 129 -1.72 -21.84 5.55
N GLU A 130 -0.54 -21.25 5.66
CA GLU A 130 0.08 -20.44 4.60
C GLU A 130 1.55 -20.87 4.46
N GLN A 131 1.98 -21.08 3.23
CA GLN A 131 3.37 -21.46 2.91
C GLN A 131 4.21 -20.29 2.45
N GLN A 132 3.56 -19.22 2.03
CA GLN A 132 4.22 -18.00 1.56
C GLN A 132 3.59 -16.78 2.19
N ILE A 133 4.39 -15.75 2.39
CA ILE A 133 3.95 -14.44 2.87
C ILE A 133 4.49 -13.36 1.94
N THR A 134 3.65 -12.38 1.62
CA THR A 134 4.06 -11.19 0.89
C THR A 134 4.20 -10.04 1.88
N LEU A 135 5.40 -9.48 1.96
CA LEU A 135 5.73 -8.34 2.81
C LEU A 135 5.92 -7.09 1.97
N ALA A 136 5.55 -5.96 2.52
CA ALA A 136 5.80 -4.65 1.93
C ALA A 136 6.51 -3.73 2.94
N ALA A 137 7.52 -3.01 2.49
CA ALA A 137 8.29 -2.10 3.34
C ALA A 137 8.77 -0.87 2.54
N PRO A 138 8.99 0.28 3.20
CA PRO A 138 9.38 1.52 2.53
C PRO A 138 10.85 1.56 2.08
N ASN A 139 11.62 0.50 2.30
CA ASN A 139 13.03 0.43 1.95
C ASN A 139 13.39 -0.89 1.25
N THR A 140 14.56 -0.91 0.61
CA THR A 140 15.08 -2.07 -0.14
C THR A 140 15.68 -3.17 0.73
N SER A 141 15.68 -3.05 2.06
CA SER A 141 16.26 -4.05 2.97
C SER A 141 15.65 -5.45 2.83
N MET A 142 14.46 -5.54 2.26
CA MET A 142 13.81 -6.82 1.96
C MET A 142 14.38 -7.57 0.75
N GLU A 143 15.17 -6.90 -0.11
CA GLU A 143 15.74 -7.54 -1.30
C GLU A 143 16.69 -8.68 -0.94
N GLU A 144 17.42 -8.56 0.17
CA GLU A 144 18.38 -9.56 0.66
C GLU A 144 17.71 -10.71 1.41
N MET A 145 16.43 -10.57 1.82
CA MET A 145 15.72 -11.62 2.53
C MET A 145 15.22 -12.68 1.53
N SER A 146 15.55 -13.93 1.76
CA SER A 146 15.11 -15.06 0.93
C SER A 146 13.97 -15.87 1.54
N GLU A 147 13.82 -15.83 2.85
CA GLU A 147 12.84 -16.61 3.61
C GLU A 147 12.39 -15.87 4.86
N PHE A 148 11.18 -16.15 5.30
CA PHE A 148 10.62 -15.64 6.55
C PHE A 148 10.51 -16.76 7.57
N ASN A 149 11.31 -16.70 8.63
CA ASN A 149 11.33 -17.71 9.69
C ASN A 149 10.35 -17.32 10.80
N ILE A 150 9.29 -18.10 10.98
CA ILE A 150 8.27 -17.88 12.02
C ILE A 150 8.69 -18.38 13.41
N GLY A 151 9.88 -18.96 13.54
CA GLY A 151 10.42 -19.44 14.79
C GLY A 151 10.81 -20.92 14.77
N SER A 152 11.09 -21.46 15.94
CA SER A 152 11.43 -22.87 16.13
C SER A 152 10.46 -23.52 17.11
N ALA A 153 10.12 -24.78 16.87
CA ALA A 153 9.37 -25.62 17.80
C ALA A 153 10.23 -26.81 18.25
N ALA A 154 10.24 -27.08 19.56
CA ALA A 154 10.86 -28.30 20.04
C ALA A 154 9.94 -29.49 19.74
N LEU A 155 10.51 -30.63 19.34
CA LEU A 155 9.75 -31.83 18.98
C LEU A 155 8.81 -32.29 20.13
N ARG A 156 9.25 -32.12 21.40
CA ARG A 156 8.47 -32.41 22.58
C ARG A 156 7.22 -31.55 22.77
N ASP A 157 7.21 -30.36 22.17
CA ASP A 157 6.11 -29.38 22.30
C ASP A 157 5.07 -29.56 21.18
N LEU A 158 5.36 -30.44 20.22
CA LEU A 158 4.41 -30.83 19.18
C LEU A 158 3.56 -31.99 19.74
N ASP A 159 2.26 -31.77 19.88
CA ASP A 159 1.30 -32.81 20.25
C ASP A 159 1.10 -33.75 19.06
N LEU A 160 2.04 -34.69 18.93
CA LEU A 160 1.98 -35.73 17.92
C LEU A 160 1.01 -36.82 18.43
N ASN A 161 -0.28 -36.65 18.20
CA ASN A 161 -1.24 -37.71 18.35
C ASN A 161 -0.90 -38.84 17.36
N TYR A 162 -0.07 -39.78 17.82
CA TYR A 162 0.10 -41.05 17.14
C TYR A 162 -1.17 -41.89 17.36
N SER A 163 -2.11 -41.82 16.44
CA SER A 163 -3.01 -42.94 16.27
C SER A 163 -2.24 -44.04 15.55
N ASN A 164 -1.73 -44.99 16.31
CA ASN A 164 -1.30 -46.27 15.75
C ASN A 164 -2.58 -47.03 15.39
N ASP A 165 -3.06 -46.86 14.21
CA ASP A 165 -3.95 -47.81 13.56
C ASP A 165 -3.09 -48.95 13.01
N PHE A 166 -3.06 -50.05 13.75
CA PHE A 166 -2.60 -51.35 13.27
C PHE A 166 -3.71 -52.04 12.48
#